data_ce3aa71bc9185385b9d788b6ed512105
#
_entry.id   ce3aa71bc9185385b9d788b6ed512105
#
_cell.length_a   1.000
_cell.length_b   1.000
_cell.length_c   1.000
_cell.angle_alpha   90.00
_cell.angle_beta   90.00
_cell.angle_gamma   90.00
#
_symmetry.space_group_name_H-M   'P 1'
#
loop_
_entity.id
_entity.type
_entity.pdbx_description
1 polymer ?
#
loop_
_entity_poly.entity_id
_entity_poly.type
_entity_poly.pdbx_seq_one_letter_code
_entity_poly.pdbx_strand_id
1 'polypeptide(L)'
;MSNGTRDVKEVGLSRRNLLKLTAAGLLGGAAITLFPHLRPAHSAATATDSTKVLVIYYSYTGNTRSIAEMIREKTGGDVFEIETVKEYPADRPGTTKEAKRELETSELPALKKSPPDMSSYDLIFVGSPVWWYTVSTPVMRFLTQADFAGKRVSAFCTHEGGVGKFFPHFKEQAKNAVVLDGLELYKPRQAEEGEVNKALDLWLSKLRAEKIEMKGVQ
;
A
#
# COMPACT_ATOMS: atom_id res chain seq x y z
N MET A 1 -4.87 37.01 -47.87
CA MET A 1 -3.52 36.61 -48.21
C MET A 1 -3.13 35.51 -47.23
N SER A 2 -3.24 34.39 -47.75
CA SER A 2 -2.39 33.24 -48.02
C SER A 2 -2.23 32.34 -46.80
N ASN A 3 -2.99 31.33 -46.74
CA ASN A 3 -2.86 29.86 -46.85
C ASN A 3 -1.50 29.25 -46.51
N GLY A 4 -1.52 28.24 -45.67
CA GLY A 4 -0.41 27.35 -45.38
C GLY A 4 -0.81 26.11 -44.62
N THR A 5 -1.71 25.30 -45.22
CA THR A 5 -1.97 23.91 -44.86
C THR A 5 -0.72 23.05 -45.12
N ARG A 6 -0.25 22.27 -44.16
CA ARG A 6 0.72 21.19 -44.36
C ARG A 6 0.09 19.85 -44.09
N ASP A 7 -0.04 19.08 -45.17
CA ASP A 7 -0.37 17.67 -45.25
C ASP A 7 0.60 16.83 -44.41
N VAL A 8 0.07 15.95 -43.60
CA VAL A 8 0.79 14.83 -43.01
C VAL A 8 0.35 13.56 -43.73
N LYS A 9 1.24 13.00 -44.53
CA LYS A 9 1.08 11.76 -45.26
C LYS A 9 0.97 10.58 -44.31
N GLU A 10 -0.10 9.85 -44.44
CA GLU A 10 -0.23 8.47 -43.94
C GLU A 10 0.70 7.54 -44.68
N VAL A 11 1.52 6.78 -43.93
CA VAL A 11 2.29 5.67 -44.49
C VAL A 11 1.59 4.38 -44.10
N GLY A 12 0.79 3.85 -45.04
CA GLY A 12 0.17 2.55 -44.95
C GLY A 12 1.17 1.42 -45.11
N LEU A 13 1.28 0.54 -44.15
CA LEU A 13 2.00 -0.72 -44.26
C LEU A 13 1.06 -1.83 -44.71
N SER A 14 1.21 -2.23 -45.96
CA SER A 14 0.50 -3.29 -46.66
C SER A 14 0.93 -4.67 -46.15
N ARG A 15 -0.07 -5.46 -45.68
CA ARG A 15 0.03 -6.90 -45.47
C ARG A 15 0.07 -7.61 -46.84
N ARG A 16 1.22 -8.14 -47.28
CA ARG A 16 1.32 -9.24 -48.24
C ARG A 16 2.78 -9.49 -48.59
N ASN A 17 3.36 -10.55 -48.00
CA ASN A 17 4.21 -11.46 -48.76
C ASN A 17 4.48 -12.69 -47.90
N LEU A 18 3.60 -13.66 -48.11
CA LEU A 18 3.74 -15.04 -47.70
C LEU A 18 4.06 -15.85 -48.96
N LEU A 19 4.93 -16.82 -48.82
CA LEU A 19 5.15 -17.97 -49.74
C LEU A 19 6.29 -17.86 -50.77
N LYS A 20 7.25 -18.70 -50.58
CA LYS A 20 7.64 -19.89 -51.30
C LYS A 20 9.13 -20.11 -51.27
N LEU A 21 9.59 -21.18 -50.67
CA LEU A 21 10.68 -21.97 -51.22
C LEU A 21 10.48 -23.44 -50.88
N THR A 22 10.32 -24.19 -51.89
CA THR A 22 10.13 -25.63 -51.99
C THR A 22 11.44 -26.41 -51.92
N ALA A 23 11.29 -27.62 -51.47
CA ALA A 23 12.18 -28.74 -51.31
C ALA A 23 13.11 -29.10 -52.50
N ALA A 24 14.22 -29.71 -52.17
CA ALA A 24 14.94 -30.86 -52.78
C ALA A 24 16.31 -30.97 -52.10
N GLY A 25 16.75 -32.11 -51.63
CA GLY A 25 16.96 -33.41 -52.05
C GLY A 25 18.04 -34.06 -51.17
N LEU A 26 17.80 -35.19 -50.68
CA LEU A 26 18.48 -36.50 -50.69
C LEU A 26 19.98 -36.63 -50.27
N LEU A 27 20.10 -37.60 -49.33
CA LEU A 27 21.15 -38.62 -49.16
C LEU A 27 22.44 -38.33 -48.40
N GLY A 28 22.60 -39.09 -47.34
CA GLY A 28 23.84 -39.79 -47.01
C GLY A 28 24.58 -39.38 -45.76
N GLY A 29 24.67 -40.29 -44.79
CA GLY A 29 25.74 -40.27 -43.82
C GLY A 29 25.31 -40.38 -42.34
N ALA A 30 25.29 -41.57 -41.84
CA ALA A 30 25.23 -41.83 -40.39
C ALA A 30 26.47 -41.33 -39.69
N ALA A 31 26.33 -40.30 -38.86
CA ALA A 31 27.33 -39.94 -37.86
C ALA A 31 26.60 -39.90 -36.52
N ILE A 32 26.88 -40.89 -35.67
CA ILE A 32 26.42 -40.93 -34.29
C ILE A 32 27.29 -39.93 -33.53
N THR A 33 26.78 -38.73 -33.35
CA THR A 33 27.36 -37.77 -32.44
C THR A 33 26.63 -37.90 -31.11
N LEU A 34 27.33 -38.38 -30.06
CA LEU A 34 26.91 -38.29 -28.67
C LEU A 34 26.72 -36.81 -28.33
N PHE A 35 25.47 -36.35 -28.30
CA PHE A 35 25.15 -35.10 -27.67
C PHE A 35 25.00 -35.34 -26.17
N PRO A 36 25.84 -34.69 -25.30
CA PRO A 36 25.56 -34.68 -23.89
C PRO A 36 24.20 -34.00 -23.70
N HIS A 37 23.34 -34.70 -22.96
CA HIS A 37 22.00 -34.19 -22.57
C HIS A 37 22.16 -32.78 -21.97
N LEU A 38 21.87 -31.75 -22.76
CA LEU A 38 21.54 -30.45 -22.20
C LEU A 38 20.24 -30.66 -21.39
N ARG A 39 20.38 -30.79 -20.09
CA ARG A 39 19.26 -30.60 -19.16
C ARG A 39 18.68 -29.22 -19.45
N PRO A 40 17.35 -29.09 -19.67
CA PRO A 40 16.75 -27.79 -19.70
C PRO A 40 17.10 -27.14 -18.36
N ALA A 41 17.80 -26.01 -18.42
CA ALA A 41 17.97 -25.17 -17.26
C ALA A 41 16.54 -24.91 -16.73
N HIS A 42 16.23 -25.46 -15.55
CA HIS A 42 15.08 -25.03 -14.81
C HIS A 42 15.25 -23.52 -14.68
N SER A 43 14.46 -22.79 -15.44
CA SER A 43 14.24 -21.38 -15.21
C SER A 43 13.87 -21.32 -13.73
N ALA A 44 14.84 -20.90 -12.89
CA ALA A 44 14.54 -20.54 -11.52
C ALA A 44 13.43 -19.50 -11.66
N ALA A 45 12.20 -19.90 -11.34
CA ALA A 45 11.13 -18.97 -11.15
C ALA A 45 11.70 -17.95 -10.16
N THR A 46 11.96 -16.75 -10.66
CA THR A 46 12.26 -15.61 -9.81
C THR A 46 11.07 -15.53 -8.86
N ALA A 47 11.30 -15.98 -7.61
CA ALA A 47 10.34 -15.76 -6.55
C ALA A 47 10.11 -14.25 -6.57
N THR A 48 8.97 -13.84 -7.10
CA THR A 48 8.51 -12.47 -6.96
C THR A 48 8.39 -12.28 -5.46
N ASP A 49 9.35 -11.56 -4.88
CA ASP A 49 9.39 -11.19 -3.46
C ASP A 49 8.16 -10.28 -3.21
N SER A 50 6.99 -10.90 -3.21
CA SER A 50 5.73 -10.21 -2.99
C SER A 50 5.69 -9.81 -1.51
N THR A 51 5.91 -8.53 -1.25
CA THR A 51 5.79 -7.95 0.10
C THR A 51 4.39 -8.22 0.64
N LYS A 52 4.28 -9.00 1.71
CA LYS A 52 3.01 -9.23 2.39
C LYS A 52 2.63 -7.98 3.19
N VAL A 53 1.48 -7.43 2.89
CA VAL A 53 1.00 -6.17 3.45
C VAL A 53 -0.22 -6.41 4.33
N LEU A 54 -0.26 -5.74 5.49
CA LEU A 54 -1.44 -5.64 6.35
C LEU A 54 -1.83 -4.17 6.51
N VAL A 55 -3.11 -3.85 6.32
CA VAL A 55 -3.67 -2.51 6.54
C VAL A 55 -4.57 -2.55 7.76
N ILE A 56 -4.14 -1.94 8.84
CA ILE A 56 -4.87 -1.81 10.09
C ILE A 56 -5.44 -0.40 10.15
N TYR A 57 -6.71 -0.23 10.49
CA TYR A 57 -7.26 1.12 10.61
C TYR A 57 -8.46 1.20 11.55
N TYR A 58 -8.70 2.41 12.07
CA TYR A 58 -9.97 2.83 12.64
C TYR A 58 -10.58 3.92 11.79
N SER A 59 -11.91 3.88 11.61
CA SER A 59 -12.62 4.91 10.86
C SER A 59 -13.95 5.26 11.50
N TYR A 60 -14.17 6.55 11.80
CA TYR A 60 -15.42 7.05 12.37
C TYR A 60 -16.45 7.43 11.28
N THR A 61 -16.03 8.22 10.28
CA THR A 61 -16.92 8.74 9.22
C THR A 61 -16.75 8.05 7.87
N GLY A 62 -15.91 7.00 7.79
CA GLY A 62 -15.60 6.31 6.55
C GLY A 62 -14.40 6.88 5.76
N ASN A 63 -13.87 8.06 6.13
CA ASN A 63 -12.72 8.66 5.43
C ASN A 63 -11.48 7.74 5.48
N THR A 64 -11.10 7.28 6.67
CA THR A 64 -9.92 6.42 6.84
C THR A 64 -10.14 5.05 6.23
N ARG A 65 -11.37 4.50 6.29
CA ARG A 65 -11.74 3.23 5.64
C ARG A 65 -11.53 3.30 4.13
N SER A 66 -12.01 4.35 3.46
CA SER A 66 -11.86 4.48 2.01
C SER A 66 -10.38 4.49 1.60
N ILE A 67 -9.52 5.14 2.37
CA ILE A 67 -8.07 5.12 2.11
C ILE A 67 -7.45 3.74 2.36
N ALA A 68 -7.85 3.06 3.45
CA ALA A 68 -7.39 1.72 3.75
C ALA A 68 -7.74 0.72 2.63
N GLU A 69 -8.94 0.81 2.07
CA GLU A 69 -9.37 0.01 0.93
C GLU A 69 -8.57 0.31 -0.34
N MET A 70 -8.30 1.58 -0.64
CA MET A 70 -7.44 1.96 -1.75
C MET A 70 -6.00 1.42 -1.60
N ILE A 71 -5.44 1.46 -0.38
CA ILE A 71 -4.13 0.87 -0.10
C ILE A 71 -4.17 -0.64 -0.32
N ARG A 72 -5.21 -1.32 0.18
CA ARG A 72 -5.42 -2.76 -0.03
C ARG A 72 -5.46 -3.11 -1.53
N GLU A 73 -6.24 -2.38 -2.32
CA GLU A 73 -6.33 -2.61 -3.77
C GLU A 73 -4.99 -2.42 -4.49
N LYS A 74 -4.23 -1.39 -4.12
CA LYS A 74 -2.91 -1.10 -4.72
C LYS A 74 -1.81 -2.07 -4.31
N THR A 75 -1.95 -2.74 -3.16
CA THR A 75 -0.90 -3.60 -2.57
C THR A 75 -1.24 -5.08 -2.60
N GLY A 76 -2.51 -5.44 -2.79
CA GLY A 76 -3.01 -6.81 -2.61
C GLY A 76 -2.98 -7.28 -1.15
N GLY A 77 -2.90 -6.35 -0.19
CA GLY A 77 -2.77 -6.66 1.23
C GLY A 77 -4.07 -7.08 1.91
N ASP A 78 -3.93 -7.60 3.13
CA ASP A 78 -5.04 -7.90 4.02
C ASP A 78 -5.47 -6.67 4.81
N VAL A 79 -6.68 -6.69 5.36
CA VAL A 79 -7.26 -5.56 6.12
C VAL A 79 -7.72 -6.02 7.50
N PHE A 80 -7.43 -5.19 8.49
CA PHE A 80 -7.96 -5.33 9.85
C PHE A 80 -8.57 -4.00 10.32
N GLU A 81 -9.88 -3.98 10.50
CA GLU A 81 -10.58 -2.83 11.05
C GLU A 81 -10.61 -2.90 12.58
N ILE A 82 -10.16 -1.83 13.22
CA ILE A 82 -10.25 -1.62 14.65
C ILE A 82 -11.68 -1.21 14.98
N GLU A 83 -12.34 -1.95 15.84
CA GLU A 83 -13.69 -1.68 16.29
C GLU A 83 -13.73 -1.54 17.82
N THR A 84 -14.45 -0.53 18.33
CA THR A 84 -14.65 -0.33 19.75
C THR A 84 -15.89 -1.08 20.24
N VAL A 85 -15.85 -1.61 21.49
CA VAL A 85 -16.99 -2.31 22.10
C VAL A 85 -18.17 -1.36 22.24
N LYS A 86 -17.93 -0.15 22.75
CA LYS A 86 -18.91 0.92 22.81
C LYS A 86 -18.73 1.82 21.60
N GLU A 87 -19.78 1.99 20.84
CA GLU A 87 -19.77 2.91 19.70
C GLU A 87 -19.70 4.37 20.18
N TYR A 88 -19.00 5.20 19.42
CA TYR A 88 -18.99 6.64 19.65
C TYR A 88 -20.34 7.24 19.26
N PRO A 89 -20.74 8.36 19.91
CA PRO A 89 -21.94 9.10 19.52
C PRO A 89 -21.93 9.38 18.00
N ALA A 90 -23.12 9.27 17.37
CA ALA A 90 -23.25 9.50 15.93
C ALA A 90 -23.02 10.98 15.54
N ASP A 91 -23.16 11.87 16.50
CA ASP A 91 -22.91 13.29 16.31
C ASP A 91 -21.45 13.66 16.61
N ARG A 92 -20.93 14.63 15.86
CA ARG A 92 -19.56 15.10 16.01
C ARG A 92 -19.24 15.72 17.37
N PRO A 93 -20.10 16.59 17.96
CA PRO A 93 -19.85 17.14 19.29
C PRO A 93 -19.73 16.07 20.38
N GLY A 94 -20.61 15.08 20.37
CA GLY A 94 -20.57 13.96 21.32
C GLY A 94 -19.28 13.16 21.20
N THR A 95 -18.90 12.78 19.98
CA THR A 95 -17.63 12.06 19.73
C THR A 95 -16.42 12.89 20.14
N THR A 96 -16.41 14.18 19.82
CA THR A 96 -15.31 15.08 20.20
C THR A 96 -15.16 15.18 21.72
N LYS A 97 -16.27 15.25 22.45
CA LYS A 97 -16.28 15.31 23.91
C LYS A 97 -15.78 14.01 24.53
N GLU A 98 -16.25 12.86 24.02
CA GLU A 98 -15.85 11.54 24.52
C GLU A 98 -14.36 11.30 24.27
N ALA A 99 -13.87 11.55 23.05
CA ALA A 99 -12.45 11.43 22.72
C ALA A 99 -11.57 12.35 23.61
N LYS A 100 -12.05 13.56 23.92
CA LYS A 100 -11.33 14.46 24.83
C LYS A 100 -11.27 13.87 26.24
N ARG A 101 -12.39 13.35 26.76
CA ARG A 101 -12.42 12.69 28.07
C ARG A 101 -11.42 11.53 28.13
N GLU A 102 -11.42 10.67 27.11
CA GLU A 102 -10.51 9.53 27.03
C GLU A 102 -9.03 9.94 27.04
N LEU A 103 -8.70 11.03 26.34
CA LEU A 103 -7.33 11.58 26.37
C LEU A 103 -6.96 12.17 27.72
N GLU A 104 -7.86 12.90 28.38
CA GLU A 104 -7.61 13.56 29.66
C GLU A 104 -7.53 12.55 30.82
N THR A 105 -8.32 11.49 30.77
CA THR A 105 -8.35 10.45 31.81
C THR A 105 -7.43 9.28 31.55
N SER A 106 -6.89 9.16 30.34
CA SER A 106 -6.15 7.97 29.84
C SER A 106 -7.00 6.69 29.86
N GLU A 107 -8.33 6.80 29.93
CA GLU A 107 -9.27 5.68 29.85
C GLU A 107 -9.64 5.40 28.39
N LEU A 108 -8.73 4.74 27.69
CA LEU A 108 -8.93 4.39 26.29
C LEU A 108 -10.04 3.35 26.08
N PRO A 109 -10.78 3.40 24.95
CA PRO A 109 -11.92 2.52 24.70
C PRO A 109 -11.51 1.05 24.63
N ALA A 110 -12.39 0.15 25.07
CA ALA A 110 -12.20 -1.28 24.88
C ALA A 110 -12.44 -1.64 23.40
N LEU A 111 -11.60 -2.52 22.83
CA LEU A 111 -11.71 -3.00 21.46
C LEU A 111 -12.47 -4.33 21.41
N LYS A 112 -13.24 -4.55 20.32
CA LYS A 112 -13.97 -5.80 20.08
C LYS A 112 -13.05 -6.99 19.81
N LYS A 113 -11.86 -6.73 19.19
CA LYS A 113 -10.90 -7.74 18.81
C LYS A 113 -9.49 -7.33 19.26
N SER A 114 -8.69 -8.31 19.67
CA SER A 114 -7.26 -8.12 19.89
C SER A 114 -6.53 -7.88 18.56
N PRO A 115 -5.31 -7.30 18.60
CA PRO A 115 -4.47 -7.20 17.42
C PRO A 115 -4.33 -8.56 16.71
N PRO A 116 -4.32 -8.60 15.36
CA PRO A 116 -4.11 -9.83 14.60
C PRO A 116 -2.66 -10.31 14.75
N ASP A 117 -2.41 -11.56 14.38
CA ASP A 117 -1.04 -12.04 14.21
C ASP A 117 -0.38 -11.30 13.02
N MET A 118 0.67 -10.56 13.32
CA MET A 118 1.42 -9.76 12.35
C MET A 118 2.71 -10.45 11.87
N SER A 119 3.00 -11.67 12.34
CA SER A 119 4.28 -12.36 12.09
C SER A 119 4.57 -12.60 10.61
N SER A 120 3.55 -12.89 9.83
CA SER A 120 3.66 -13.20 8.40
C SER A 120 3.76 -11.98 7.48
N TYR A 121 3.62 -10.76 8.00
CA TYR A 121 3.62 -9.53 7.19
C TYR A 121 5.00 -8.86 7.19
N ASP A 122 5.34 -8.24 6.06
CA ASP A 122 6.60 -7.51 5.85
C ASP A 122 6.43 -6.00 6.06
N LEU A 123 5.24 -5.49 5.76
CA LEU A 123 4.89 -4.08 5.83
C LEU A 123 3.48 -3.92 6.40
N ILE A 124 3.35 -3.08 7.40
CA ILE A 124 2.08 -2.83 8.08
C ILE A 124 1.74 -1.35 7.93
N PHE A 125 0.54 -1.06 7.43
CA PHE A 125 -0.02 0.28 7.44
C PHE A 125 -0.96 0.43 8.62
N VAL A 126 -0.90 1.57 9.31
CA VAL A 126 -1.83 1.89 10.40
C VAL A 126 -2.54 3.20 10.11
N GLY A 127 -3.84 3.13 9.89
CA GLY A 127 -4.71 4.25 9.55
C GLY A 127 -5.52 4.79 10.73
N SER A 128 -5.55 6.10 10.89
CA SER A 128 -6.31 6.76 11.95
C SER A 128 -6.87 8.10 11.49
N PRO A 129 -8.10 8.48 11.88
CA PRO A 129 -8.47 9.88 11.86
C PRO A 129 -7.63 10.64 12.88
N VAL A 130 -7.34 11.91 12.60
CA VAL A 130 -6.70 12.80 13.58
C VAL A 130 -7.78 13.33 14.53
N TRP A 131 -7.66 12.99 15.79
CA TRP A 131 -8.51 13.51 16.87
C TRP A 131 -7.66 14.35 17.83
N TRP A 132 -8.12 15.55 18.15
CA TRP A 132 -7.38 16.44 19.05
C TRP A 132 -5.89 16.60 18.70
N TYR A 133 -5.62 16.71 17.38
CA TYR A 133 -4.26 16.89 16.85
C TYR A 133 -3.30 15.72 17.14
N THR A 134 -3.84 14.53 17.37
CA THR A 134 -3.07 13.32 17.64
C THR A 134 -3.75 12.09 17.05
N VAL A 135 -3.20 10.91 17.32
CA VAL A 135 -3.78 9.60 16.97
C VAL A 135 -5.13 9.43 17.66
N SER A 136 -6.13 8.88 16.99
CA SER A 136 -7.43 8.63 17.62
C SER A 136 -7.33 7.60 18.75
N THR A 137 -8.14 7.79 19.79
CA THR A 137 -8.12 6.96 21.01
C THR A 137 -8.36 5.46 20.75
N PRO A 138 -9.18 5.01 19.77
CA PRO A 138 -9.23 3.59 19.41
C PRO A 138 -7.90 3.06 18.84
N VAL A 139 -7.20 3.84 18.03
CA VAL A 139 -5.88 3.43 17.52
C VAL A 139 -4.83 3.48 18.62
N MET A 140 -4.88 4.46 19.52
CA MET A 140 -4.01 4.47 20.72
C MET A 140 -4.22 3.18 21.53
N ARG A 141 -5.48 2.78 21.76
CA ARG A 141 -5.78 1.52 22.47
C ARG A 141 -5.20 0.31 21.75
N PHE A 142 -5.34 0.25 20.44
CA PHE A 142 -4.71 -0.80 19.62
C PHE A 142 -3.19 -0.83 19.82
N LEU A 143 -2.53 0.32 19.74
CA LEU A 143 -1.08 0.44 19.91
C LEU A 143 -0.58 0.01 21.29
N THR A 144 -1.37 0.20 22.36
CA THR A 144 -1.02 -0.32 23.70
C THR A 144 -1.00 -1.86 23.77
N GLN A 145 -1.69 -2.53 22.85
CA GLN A 145 -1.82 -4.00 22.82
C GLN A 145 -0.95 -4.64 21.73
N ALA A 146 -0.48 -3.86 20.76
CA ALA A 146 0.29 -4.34 19.63
C ALA A 146 1.79 -4.34 19.93
N ASP A 147 2.49 -5.36 19.43
CA ASP A 147 3.95 -5.39 19.33
C ASP A 147 4.31 -5.70 17.88
N PHE A 148 5.00 -4.77 17.24
CA PHE A 148 5.34 -4.90 15.82
C PHE A 148 6.59 -5.76 15.56
N ALA A 149 7.30 -6.20 16.61
CA ALA A 149 8.40 -7.17 16.53
C ALA A 149 9.44 -6.89 15.41
N GLY A 150 9.86 -5.64 15.26
CA GLY A 150 10.81 -5.22 14.23
C GLY A 150 10.21 -5.05 12.83
N LYS A 151 8.90 -5.19 12.65
CA LYS A 151 8.24 -4.99 11.34
C LYS A 151 8.31 -3.54 10.88
N ARG A 152 8.32 -3.35 9.57
CA ARG A 152 8.20 -2.03 8.94
C ARG A 152 6.76 -1.56 9.07
N VAL A 153 6.59 -0.36 9.61
CA VAL A 153 5.25 0.22 9.86
C VAL A 153 5.20 1.63 9.32
N SER A 154 4.16 1.95 8.57
CA SER A 154 3.90 3.31 8.12
C SER A 154 2.49 3.73 8.49
N ALA A 155 2.35 4.94 9.07
CA ALA A 155 1.06 5.47 9.44
C ALA A 155 0.45 6.32 8.33
N PHE A 156 -0.87 6.27 8.19
CA PHE A 156 -1.61 7.26 7.40
C PHE A 156 -2.72 7.88 8.23
N CYS A 157 -2.96 9.16 8.00
CA CYS A 157 -4.02 9.85 8.71
C CYS A 157 -4.95 10.63 7.79
N THR A 158 -6.21 10.75 8.24
CA THR A 158 -7.21 11.59 7.60
C THR A 158 -7.67 12.67 8.57
N HIS A 159 -7.80 13.90 8.10
CA HIS A 159 -8.19 15.01 8.95
C HIS A 159 -8.95 16.12 8.20
N GLU A 160 -9.60 17.00 8.95
CA GLU A 160 -10.28 18.19 8.46
C GLU A 160 -9.73 19.50 9.06
N GLY A 161 -8.75 19.38 9.94
CA GLY A 161 -8.03 20.49 10.56
C GLY A 161 -6.54 20.36 10.35
N GLY A 162 -5.79 20.25 11.42
CA GLY A 162 -4.33 20.01 11.38
C GLY A 162 -3.94 18.63 11.85
N VAL A 163 -2.78 18.17 11.43
CA VAL A 163 -2.19 16.89 11.85
C VAL A 163 -1.62 16.96 13.26
N GLY A 164 -1.12 18.12 13.67
CA GLY A 164 -0.54 18.35 15.00
C GLY A 164 0.63 17.40 15.30
N LYS A 165 0.50 16.65 16.40
CA LYS A 165 1.52 15.70 16.85
C LYS A 165 1.22 14.24 16.45
N PHE A 166 0.40 14.01 15.42
CA PHE A 166 -0.02 12.66 15.03
C PHE A 166 1.18 11.73 14.80
N PHE A 167 2.09 12.07 13.89
CA PHE A 167 3.23 11.20 13.55
C PHE A 167 4.23 11.01 14.70
N PRO A 168 4.66 12.06 15.43
CA PRO A 168 5.47 11.87 16.64
C PRO A 168 4.82 10.94 17.66
N HIS A 169 3.55 11.15 18.01
CA HIS A 169 2.83 10.32 18.98
C HIS A 169 2.62 8.89 18.48
N PHE A 170 2.37 8.71 17.18
CA PHE A 170 2.31 7.37 16.60
C PHE A 170 3.64 6.64 16.75
N LYS A 171 4.75 7.30 16.41
CA LYS A 171 6.10 6.72 16.51
C LYS A 171 6.45 6.31 17.93
N GLU A 172 6.10 7.12 18.92
CA GLU A 172 6.31 6.83 20.34
C GLU A 172 5.52 5.60 20.82
N GLN A 173 4.31 5.40 20.29
CA GLN A 173 3.41 4.33 20.70
C GLN A 173 3.58 3.03 19.90
N ALA A 174 4.19 3.07 18.72
CA ALA A 174 4.39 1.90 17.85
C ALA A 174 5.54 1.04 18.36
N LYS A 175 5.25 0.22 19.39
CA LYS A 175 6.23 -0.61 20.12
C LYS A 175 6.98 -1.55 19.17
N ASN A 176 8.31 -1.51 19.22
CA ASN A 176 9.22 -2.34 18.44
C ASN A 176 9.00 -2.24 16.91
N ALA A 177 8.47 -1.13 16.40
CA ALA A 177 8.30 -0.90 14.98
C ALA A 177 9.52 -0.23 14.35
N VAL A 178 9.83 -0.58 13.10
CA VAL A 178 10.65 0.24 12.21
C VAL A 178 9.70 1.22 11.52
N VAL A 179 9.52 2.40 12.11
CA VAL A 179 8.55 3.39 11.62
C VAL A 179 9.10 4.12 10.41
N LEU A 180 8.37 4.02 9.30
CA LEU A 180 8.65 4.67 8.01
C LEU A 180 7.89 5.99 7.89
N ASP A 181 8.19 6.74 6.83
CA ASP A 181 7.46 7.97 6.49
C ASP A 181 5.96 7.71 6.30
N GLY A 182 5.13 8.55 6.92
CA GLY A 182 3.69 8.43 6.88
C GLY A 182 3.03 9.27 5.79
N LEU A 183 1.72 9.08 5.62
CA LEU A 183 0.89 9.84 4.69
C LEU A 183 -0.18 10.64 5.43
N GLU A 184 -0.25 11.92 5.14
CA GLU A 184 -1.28 12.86 5.60
C GLU A 184 -2.29 13.11 4.47
N LEU A 185 -3.59 13.04 4.79
CA LEU A 185 -4.67 13.30 3.83
C LEU A 185 -5.72 14.25 4.43
N TYR A 186 -5.75 15.47 3.89
CA TYR A 186 -6.76 16.47 4.24
C TYR A 186 -8.05 16.23 3.46
N LYS A 187 -9.18 16.06 4.17
CA LYS A 187 -10.52 15.87 3.59
C LYS A 187 -10.56 14.97 2.34
N PRO A 188 -10.04 13.72 2.42
CA PRO A 188 -9.81 12.91 1.21
C PRO A 188 -11.06 12.63 0.38
N ARG A 189 -12.26 12.63 0.99
CA ARG A 189 -13.53 12.44 0.26
C ARG A 189 -14.05 13.72 -0.43
N GLN A 190 -13.42 14.85 -0.18
CA GLN A 190 -13.71 16.15 -0.80
C GLN A 190 -12.59 16.60 -1.74
N ALA A 191 -11.49 15.84 -1.83
CA ALA A 191 -10.40 16.11 -2.75
C ALA A 191 -10.84 15.92 -4.21
N GLU A 192 -10.17 16.59 -5.14
CA GLU A 192 -10.42 16.42 -6.56
C GLU A 192 -10.15 14.96 -7.00
N GLU A 193 -10.86 14.54 -8.04
CA GLU A 193 -10.72 13.18 -8.57
C GLU A 193 -9.27 12.92 -9.00
N GLY A 194 -8.71 11.83 -8.44
CA GLY A 194 -7.33 11.42 -8.74
C GLY A 194 -6.23 11.99 -7.82
N GLU A 195 -6.46 13.07 -7.08
CA GLU A 195 -5.44 13.62 -6.17
C GLU A 195 -5.03 12.62 -5.08
N VAL A 196 -6.00 11.99 -4.44
CA VAL A 196 -5.74 10.96 -3.42
C VAL A 196 -4.99 9.78 -4.01
N ASN A 197 -5.38 9.33 -5.22
CA ASN A 197 -4.69 8.26 -5.92
C ASN A 197 -3.23 8.61 -6.19
N LYS A 198 -2.97 9.81 -6.68
CA LYS A 198 -1.62 10.31 -6.96
C LYS A 198 -0.76 10.38 -5.69
N ALA A 199 -1.33 10.87 -4.58
CA ALA A 199 -0.64 10.92 -3.30
C ALA A 199 -0.29 9.52 -2.78
N LEU A 200 -1.23 8.57 -2.88
CA LEU A 200 -1.01 7.17 -2.51
C LEU A 200 0.08 6.51 -3.38
N ASP A 201 0.04 6.70 -4.70
CA ASP A 201 1.02 6.11 -5.61
C ASP A 201 2.43 6.62 -5.33
N LEU A 202 2.57 7.93 -5.09
CA LEU A 202 3.86 8.53 -4.75
C LEU A 202 4.39 7.98 -3.41
N TRP A 203 3.57 7.95 -2.38
CA TRP A 203 3.93 7.44 -1.06
C TRP A 203 4.32 5.96 -1.10
N LEU A 204 3.50 5.10 -1.72
CA LEU A 204 3.78 3.67 -1.85
C LEU A 204 5.05 3.40 -2.66
N SER A 205 5.32 4.19 -3.70
CA SER A 205 6.55 4.10 -4.49
C SER A 205 7.78 4.43 -3.65
N LYS A 206 7.72 5.48 -2.81
CA LYS A 206 8.79 5.85 -1.89
C LYS A 206 9.10 4.72 -0.90
N LEU A 207 8.08 4.15 -0.27
CA LEU A 207 8.25 3.05 0.69
C LEU A 207 8.84 1.76 0.05
N ARG A 208 8.57 1.54 -1.25
CA ARG A 208 9.20 0.44 -2.01
C ARG A 208 10.68 0.71 -2.26
N ALA A 209 11.06 1.93 -2.61
CA ALA A 209 12.45 2.31 -2.84
C ALA A 209 13.28 2.17 -1.55
N GLU A 210 12.78 2.59 -0.40
CA GLU A 210 13.44 2.41 0.91
C GLU A 210 13.72 0.93 1.26
N LYS A 211 12.85 -0.01 0.84
CA LYS A 211 13.10 -1.45 1.01
C LYS A 211 14.33 -1.91 0.23
N ILE A 212 14.54 -1.38 -0.97
CA ILE A 212 15.66 -1.77 -1.85
C ILE A 212 16.97 -1.26 -1.27
N GLU A 213 17.03 -0.02 -0.81
CA GLU A 213 18.23 0.56 -0.20
C GLU A 213 18.67 -0.19 1.06
N MET A 214 17.73 -0.57 1.93
CA MET A 214 18.06 -1.34 3.15
C MET A 214 18.57 -2.77 2.86
N LYS A 215 18.14 -3.40 1.77
CA LYS A 215 18.67 -4.72 1.35
C LYS A 215 20.05 -4.63 0.71
N GLY A 216 20.45 -3.47 0.18
CA GLY A 216 21.75 -3.26 -0.46
C GLY A 216 22.90 -2.96 0.51
N VAL A 217 22.62 -2.78 1.80
CA VAL A 217 23.59 -2.42 2.85
C VAL A 217 23.98 -3.64 3.74
N GLN A 218 23.41 -4.80 3.48
CA GLN A 218 23.77 -6.07 4.11
C GLN A 218 24.74 -6.88 3.20
#